data_d8670e01606d69178eb8981c12deedfc
#
_entry.id   d8670e01606d69178eb8981c12deedfc
#
_cell.length_a   1.000
_cell.length_b   1.000
_cell.length_c   1.000
_cell.angle_alpha   90.00
_cell.angle_beta   90.00
_cell.angle_gamma   90.00
#
_symmetry.space_group_name_H-M   'P 1'
#
loop_
_entity.id
_entity.type
_entity.pdbx_description
1 polymer ?
#
loop_
_entity_poly.entity_id
_entity_poly.type
_entity_poly.pdbx_seq_one_letter_code
_entity_poly.pdbx_strand_id
1 'polypeptide(L)'
;MTTADAADAATTIPADFAAFAGYTPAVVDGYLANPHGDCSSPVPLPDEFDSACKAHDLGYDLLRYAHSHGTELGPWARQVLDGQLDQRMHAACEDRTSFLSRGYCFAMADVAVTAVNGNSWRQSYLTPVAESGFGYGTAGVLAVSAFGFTLMRSRRLDPSNEFSYSPKAIAA
;
A
#
# COMPACT_ATOMS: atom_id res chain seq x y z
N MET A 1 12.05 -1.13 15.73
CA MET A 1 12.72 -2.45 15.70
C MET A 1 14.20 -2.19 15.56
N THR A 2 15.05 -2.74 16.41
CA THR A 2 16.50 -2.56 16.30
C THR A 2 17.10 -3.62 15.37
N THR A 3 18.33 -3.40 14.88
CA THR A 3 19.05 -4.41 14.09
C THR A 3 19.24 -5.72 14.88
N ALA A 4 19.36 -5.65 16.20
CA ALA A 4 19.42 -6.80 17.09
C ALA A 4 18.11 -7.60 17.08
N ASP A 5 16.96 -6.92 17.15
CA ASP A 5 15.63 -7.57 17.10
C ASP A 5 15.41 -8.29 15.76
N ALA A 6 15.90 -7.70 14.65
CA ALA A 6 15.82 -8.30 13.33
C ALA A 6 16.71 -9.53 13.20
N ALA A 7 17.91 -9.52 13.82
CA ALA A 7 18.80 -10.67 13.84
C ALA A 7 18.22 -11.83 14.69
N ASP A 8 17.61 -11.52 15.83
CA ASP A 8 16.92 -12.52 16.65
C ASP A 8 15.72 -13.12 15.90
N ALA A 9 14.93 -12.31 15.22
CA ALA A 9 13.83 -12.78 14.39
C ALA A 9 14.30 -13.72 13.28
N ALA A 10 15.49 -13.50 12.71
CA ALA A 10 16.07 -14.38 11.71
C ALA A 10 16.29 -15.81 12.23
N THR A 11 16.57 -15.98 13.53
CA THR A 11 16.77 -17.30 14.14
C THR A 11 15.47 -18.11 14.25
N THR A 12 14.31 -17.46 14.15
CA THR A 12 12.99 -18.10 14.22
C THR A 12 12.48 -18.57 12.86
N ILE A 13 13.15 -18.19 11.77
CA ILE A 13 12.80 -18.63 10.41
C ILE A 13 13.10 -20.14 10.28
N PRO A 14 12.14 -20.95 9.79
CA PRO A 14 12.38 -22.38 9.56
C PRO A 14 13.56 -22.63 8.63
N ALA A 15 14.35 -23.67 8.93
CA ALA A 15 15.60 -23.94 8.20
C ALA A 15 15.39 -24.25 6.71
N ASP A 16 14.23 -24.76 6.33
CA ASP A 16 13.85 -25.09 4.95
C ASP A 16 13.12 -23.94 4.22
N PHE A 17 12.85 -22.82 4.92
CA PHE A 17 12.20 -21.66 4.32
C PHE A 17 12.95 -21.13 3.08
N ALA A 18 14.29 -21.09 3.14
CA ALA A 18 15.09 -20.61 2.00
C ALA A 18 14.92 -21.50 0.75
N ALA A 19 14.76 -22.80 0.94
CA ALA A 19 14.49 -23.73 -0.16
C ALA A 19 13.07 -23.53 -0.74
N PHE A 20 12.10 -23.22 0.11
CA PHE A 20 10.72 -22.90 -0.29
C PHE A 20 10.63 -21.57 -1.02
N ALA A 21 11.20 -20.52 -0.46
CA ALA A 21 11.06 -19.14 -0.95
C ALA A 21 12.02 -18.79 -2.09
N GLY A 22 13.10 -19.58 -2.27
CA GLY A 22 14.13 -19.31 -3.28
C GLY A 22 15.16 -18.25 -2.87
N TYR A 23 15.12 -17.77 -1.63
CA TYR A 23 16.07 -16.80 -1.09
C TYR A 23 16.25 -16.98 0.42
N THR A 24 17.34 -16.46 0.95
CA THR A 24 17.58 -16.39 2.40
C THR A 24 17.17 -14.99 2.88
N PRO A 25 16.29 -14.87 3.89
CA PRO A 25 15.97 -13.58 4.49
C PRO A 25 17.22 -12.85 4.99
N ALA A 26 17.26 -11.53 4.82
CA ALA A 26 18.37 -10.70 5.24
C ALA A 26 17.88 -9.46 5.99
N VAL A 27 18.76 -8.84 6.78
CA VAL A 27 18.45 -7.56 7.42
C VAL A 27 18.72 -6.43 6.42
N VAL A 28 17.67 -5.68 6.08
CA VAL A 28 17.70 -4.51 5.19
C VAL A 28 17.18 -3.32 5.98
N ASP A 29 17.97 -2.28 6.16
CA ASP A 29 17.63 -1.07 6.91
C ASP A 29 17.03 -1.35 8.31
N GLY A 30 17.55 -2.36 8.99
CA GLY A 30 17.08 -2.76 10.33
C GLY A 30 15.83 -3.65 10.34
N TYR A 31 15.28 -4.03 9.19
CA TYR A 31 14.16 -4.98 9.08
C TYR A 31 14.63 -6.32 8.52
N LEU A 32 14.12 -7.41 9.09
CA LEU A 32 14.24 -8.72 8.43
C LEU A 32 13.33 -8.71 7.20
N ALA A 33 13.87 -9.03 6.03
CA ALA A 33 13.24 -8.77 4.76
C ALA A 33 13.59 -9.81 3.69
N ASN A 34 12.79 -9.88 2.63
CA ASN A 34 13.17 -10.48 1.37
C ASN A 34 14.15 -9.52 0.65
N PRO A 35 15.45 -9.85 0.48
CA PRO A 35 16.42 -8.95 -0.13
C PRO A 35 16.12 -8.63 -1.61
N HIS A 36 15.29 -9.45 -2.26
CA HIS A 36 14.87 -9.31 -3.66
C HIS A 36 13.44 -8.78 -3.80
N GLY A 37 12.77 -8.48 -2.68
CA GLY A 37 11.44 -7.89 -2.68
C GLY A 37 11.44 -6.48 -3.27
N ASP A 38 10.27 -6.00 -3.64
CA ASP A 38 10.09 -4.70 -4.27
C ASP A 38 8.70 -4.13 -3.93
N CYS A 39 8.56 -2.81 -4.04
CA CYS A 39 7.26 -2.16 -4.02
C CYS A 39 6.53 -2.38 -5.35
N SER A 40 5.80 -3.49 -5.48
CA SER A 40 5.00 -3.79 -6.67
C SER A 40 3.84 -2.81 -6.82
N SER A 41 4.11 -1.64 -7.40
CA SER A 41 3.16 -0.55 -7.59
C SER A 41 3.09 -0.12 -9.05
N PRO A 42 1.89 0.17 -9.60
CA PRO A 42 1.74 0.72 -10.95
C PRO A 42 2.20 2.18 -11.07
N VAL A 43 2.46 2.84 -9.95
CA VAL A 43 2.98 4.21 -9.88
C VAL A 43 4.30 4.20 -9.12
N PRO A 44 5.27 5.07 -9.48
CA PRO A 44 6.51 5.20 -8.73
C PRO A 44 6.21 5.60 -7.28
N LEU A 45 6.75 4.83 -6.34
CA LEU A 45 6.69 5.14 -4.90
C LEU A 45 8.00 5.79 -4.46
N PRO A 46 8.00 6.54 -3.35
CA PRO A 46 9.22 7.04 -2.72
C PRO A 46 10.23 5.92 -2.42
N ASP A 47 11.51 6.14 -2.71
CA ASP A 47 12.56 5.13 -2.53
C ASP A 47 12.70 4.67 -1.07
N GLU A 48 12.39 5.53 -0.12
CA GLU A 48 12.41 5.22 1.32
C GLU A 48 11.40 4.16 1.75
N PHE A 49 10.46 3.76 0.87
CA PHE A 49 9.52 2.67 1.14
C PHE A 49 10.09 1.29 0.83
N ASP A 50 11.22 1.21 0.13
CA ASP A 50 11.82 -0.04 -0.37
C ASP A 50 11.99 -1.08 0.75
N SER A 51 12.60 -0.69 1.87
CA SER A 51 12.82 -1.61 2.99
C SER A 51 11.52 -2.06 3.68
N ALA A 52 10.50 -1.20 3.71
CA ALA A 52 9.17 -1.55 4.22
C ALA A 52 8.48 -2.56 3.31
N CYS A 53 8.56 -2.37 1.98
CA CYS A 53 8.03 -3.32 0.99
C CYS A 53 8.74 -4.68 1.07
N LYS A 54 10.06 -4.69 1.10
CA LYS A 54 10.86 -5.92 1.24
C LYS A 54 10.53 -6.72 2.50
N ALA A 55 10.30 -6.01 3.62
CA ALA A 55 9.91 -6.67 4.86
C ALA A 55 8.46 -7.20 4.80
N HIS A 56 7.56 -6.50 4.13
CA HIS A 56 6.19 -6.95 3.89
C HIS A 56 6.15 -8.18 2.98
N ASP A 57 6.97 -8.21 1.93
CA ASP A 57 7.10 -9.37 1.03
C ASP A 57 7.55 -10.62 1.77
N LEU A 58 8.57 -10.49 2.65
CA LEU A 58 8.97 -11.60 3.52
C LEU A 58 7.81 -12.09 4.38
N GLY A 59 7.04 -11.17 4.98
CA GLY A 59 5.87 -11.52 5.78
C GLY A 59 4.85 -12.34 4.97
N TYR A 60 4.56 -11.92 3.77
CA TYR A 60 3.66 -12.62 2.87
C TYR A 60 4.20 -14.00 2.44
N ASP A 61 5.51 -14.12 2.20
CA ASP A 61 6.13 -15.41 1.88
C ASP A 61 6.09 -16.37 3.07
N LEU A 62 6.22 -15.87 4.31
CA LEU A 62 6.01 -16.66 5.53
C LEU A 62 4.57 -17.15 5.68
N LEU A 63 3.56 -16.34 5.31
CA LEU A 63 2.17 -16.81 5.30
C LEU A 63 1.95 -17.93 4.27
N ARG A 64 2.56 -17.80 3.08
CA ARG A 64 2.51 -18.83 2.05
C ARG A 64 3.22 -20.12 2.50
N TYR A 65 4.37 -19.98 3.15
CA TYR A 65 5.10 -21.08 3.74
C TYR A 65 4.26 -21.82 4.78
N ALA A 66 3.67 -21.11 5.73
CA ALA A 66 2.81 -21.70 6.76
C ALA A 66 1.62 -22.44 6.14
N HIS A 67 0.96 -21.85 5.14
CA HIS A 67 -0.13 -22.51 4.41
C HIS A 67 0.34 -23.79 3.71
N SER A 68 1.49 -23.78 3.05
CA SER A 68 2.02 -24.97 2.34
C SER A 68 2.38 -26.11 3.27
N HIS A 69 2.61 -25.83 4.56
CA HIS A 69 2.90 -26.80 5.61
C HIS A 69 1.67 -27.17 6.46
N GLY A 70 0.46 -26.73 6.05
CA GLY A 70 -0.76 -27.05 6.77
C GLY A 70 -0.90 -26.34 8.13
N THR A 71 -0.11 -25.29 8.37
CA THR A 71 -0.12 -24.44 9.58
C THR A 71 -0.64 -23.04 9.26
N GLU A 72 -1.67 -22.93 8.44
CA GLU A 72 -2.22 -21.67 7.99
C GLU A 72 -2.59 -20.79 9.18
N LEU A 73 -2.16 -19.55 9.12
CA LEU A 73 -2.52 -18.51 10.08
C LEU A 73 -3.84 -17.84 9.66
N GLY A 74 -4.62 -17.42 10.64
CA GLY A 74 -5.89 -16.74 10.37
C GLY A 74 -5.72 -15.35 9.77
N PRO A 75 -6.84 -14.69 9.38
CA PRO A 75 -6.84 -13.36 8.76
C PRO A 75 -6.08 -12.29 9.54
N TRP A 76 -6.00 -12.42 10.85
CA TRP A 76 -5.27 -11.51 11.75
C TRP A 76 -3.79 -11.35 11.37
N ALA A 77 -3.15 -12.43 10.90
CA ALA A 77 -1.72 -12.40 10.60
C ALA A 77 -1.42 -11.48 9.41
N ARG A 78 -2.23 -11.56 8.36
CA ARG A 78 -2.12 -10.66 7.21
C ARG A 78 -2.45 -9.21 7.59
N GLN A 79 -3.48 -8.98 8.39
CA GLN A 79 -3.83 -7.65 8.89
C GLN A 79 -2.69 -7.01 9.70
N VAL A 80 -1.97 -7.80 10.51
CA VAL A 80 -0.79 -7.33 11.25
C VAL A 80 0.32 -6.92 10.28
N LEU A 81 0.59 -7.70 9.24
CA LEU A 81 1.63 -7.39 8.24
C LEU A 81 1.29 -6.12 7.46
N ASP A 82 0.03 -5.98 7.03
CA ASP A 82 -0.44 -4.79 6.31
C ASP A 82 -0.37 -3.53 7.20
N GLY A 83 -0.74 -3.66 8.48
CA GLY A 83 -0.58 -2.59 9.47
C GLY A 83 0.88 -2.22 9.77
N GLN A 84 1.80 -3.19 9.72
CA GLN A 84 3.24 -2.90 9.85
C GLN A 84 3.78 -2.17 8.62
N LEU A 85 3.32 -2.52 7.41
CA LEU A 85 3.67 -1.79 6.18
C LEU A 85 3.24 -0.33 6.29
N ASP A 86 2.00 -0.09 6.70
CA ASP A 86 1.45 1.25 6.94
C ASP A 86 2.33 2.07 7.88
N GLN A 87 2.60 1.55 9.07
CA GLN A 87 3.41 2.22 10.07
C GLN A 87 4.82 2.54 9.56
N ARG A 88 5.46 1.62 8.84
CA ARG A 88 6.83 1.80 8.34
C ARG A 88 6.90 2.81 7.20
N MET A 89 5.95 2.80 6.26
CA MET A 89 5.89 3.79 5.19
C MET A 89 5.65 5.21 5.74
N HIS A 90 4.74 5.36 6.69
CA HIS A 90 4.50 6.65 7.33
C HIS A 90 5.73 7.12 8.13
N ALA A 91 6.36 6.24 8.90
CA ALA A 91 7.57 6.56 9.65
C ALA A 91 8.73 7.00 8.73
N ALA A 92 8.89 6.38 7.57
CA ALA A 92 9.91 6.78 6.58
C ALA A 92 9.71 8.21 6.05
N CYS A 93 8.48 8.74 6.07
CA CYS A 93 8.20 10.10 5.64
C CYS A 93 8.58 11.19 6.67
N GLU A 94 8.75 10.82 7.94
CA GLU A 94 9.03 11.78 9.03
C GLU A 94 10.37 12.50 8.85
N ASP A 95 11.36 11.85 8.24
CA ASP A 95 12.68 12.42 8.01
C ASP A 95 12.74 13.49 6.92
N ARG A 96 11.65 13.67 6.15
CA ARG A 96 11.58 14.73 5.14
C ARG A 96 11.39 16.10 5.78
N THR A 97 12.32 17.00 5.52
CA THR A 97 12.36 18.34 6.11
C THR A 97 11.41 19.33 5.43
N SER A 98 11.19 19.19 4.12
CA SER A 98 10.28 20.06 3.36
C SER A 98 8.82 19.67 3.60
N PHE A 99 7.98 20.62 3.97
CA PHE A 99 6.54 20.41 4.18
C PHE A 99 5.83 19.78 2.96
N LEU A 100 6.10 20.29 1.76
CA LEU A 100 5.48 19.77 0.53
C LEU A 100 5.98 18.37 0.21
N SER A 101 7.29 18.12 0.35
CA SER A 101 7.89 16.81 0.10
C SER A 101 7.37 15.77 1.09
N ARG A 102 7.26 16.14 2.37
CA ARG A 102 6.70 15.27 3.40
C ARG A 102 5.22 14.99 3.17
N GLY A 103 4.41 16.00 2.82
CA GLY A 103 3.01 15.82 2.48
C GLY A 103 2.80 14.91 1.27
N TYR A 104 3.64 15.02 0.25
CA TYR A 104 3.64 14.09 -0.89
C TYR A 104 3.98 12.65 -0.45
N CYS A 105 4.99 12.47 0.40
CA CYS A 105 5.36 11.15 0.90
C CYS A 105 4.21 10.49 1.65
N PHE A 106 3.55 11.19 2.59
CA PHE A 106 2.38 10.67 3.30
C PHE A 106 1.24 10.30 2.36
N ALA A 107 0.94 11.14 1.37
CA ALA A 107 -0.08 10.84 0.38
C ALA A 107 0.23 9.57 -0.42
N MET A 108 1.51 9.35 -0.76
CA MET A 108 1.94 8.12 -1.46
C MET A 108 1.91 6.89 -0.55
N ALA A 109 2.19 7.04 0.76
CA ALA A 109 2.01 5.98 1.73
C ALA A 109 0.53 5.57 1.83
N ASP A 110 -0.38 6.54 1.97
CA ASP A 110 -1.84 6.29 1.99
C ASP A 110 -2.31 5.56 0.73
N VAL A 111 -1.83 5.96 -0.45
CA VAL A 111 -2.17 5.30 -1.74
C VAL A 111 -1.71 3.84 -1.74
N ALA A 112 -0.46 3.58 -1.36
CA ALA A 112 0.10 2.23 -1.33
C ALA A 112 -0.64 1.34 -0.32
N VAL A 113 -0.84 1.83 0.90
CA VAL A 113 -1.53 1.10 1.98
C VAL A 113 -2.99 0.83 1.62
N THR A 114 -3.68 1.80 1.00
CA THR A 114 -5.06 1.60 0.54
C THR A 114 -5.14 0.50 -0.52
N ALA A 115 -4.19 0.46 -1.44
CA ALA A 115 -4.13 -0.59 -2.47
C ALA A 115 -3.89 -1.98 -1.86
N VAL A 116 -2.94 -2.10 -0.91
CA VAL A 116 -2.64 -3.35 -0.21
C VAL A 116 -3.84 -3.81 0.62
N ASN A 117 -4.44 -2.93 1.43
CA ASN A 117 -5.61 -3.25 2.25
C ASN A 117 -6.82 -3.64 1.39
N GLY A 118 -7.04 -2.96 0.26
CA GLY A 118 -8.10 -3.30 -0.69
C GLY A 118 -7.90 -4.70 -1.29
N ASN A 119 -6.68 -5.06 -1.64
CA ASN A 119 -6.34 -6.39 -2.12
C ASN A 119 -6.51 -7.46 -1.02
N SER A 120 -6.07 -7.17 0.19
CA SER A 120 -6.21 -8.06 1.35
C SER A 120 -7.67 -8.30 1.70
N TRP A 121 -8.50 -7.25 1.68
CA TRP A 121 -9.94 -7.35 1.87
C TRP A 121 -10.61 -8.22 0.79
N ARG A 122 -10.26 -8.01 -0.48
CA ARG A 122 -10.78 -8.78 -1.61
C ARG A 122 -10.44 -10.28 -1.49
N GLN A 123 -9.28 -10.61 -0.93
CA GLN A 123 -8.84 -11.98 -0.64
C GLN A 123 -9.27 -12.46 0.77
N SER A 124 -10.19 -11.76 1.44
CA SER A 124 -10.70 -12.10 2.77
C SER A 124 -9.61 -12.23 3.85
N TYR A 125 -8.48 -11.52 3.67
CA TYR A 125 -7.26 -11.59 4.51
C TYR A 125 -6.69 -13.00 4.67
N LEU A 126 -7.02 -13.90 3.78
CA LEU A 126 -6.42 -15.25 3.73
C LEU A 126 -4.99 -15.20 3.21
N THR A 127 -4.35 -16.37 3.12
CA THR A 127 -3.01 -16.50 2.56
C THR A 127 -2.86 -15.75 1.23
N PRO A 128 -1.86 -14.85 1.10
CA PRO A 128 -1.71 -14.03 -0.09
C PRO A 128 -1.49 -14.87 -1.34
N VAL A 129 -2.33 -14.68 -2.34
CA VAL A 129 -2.17 -15.33 -3.65
C VAL A 129 -1.35 -14.39 -4.56
N ALA A 130 -0.33 -14.95 -5.23
CA ALA A 130 0.40 -14.22 -6.26
C ALA A 130 -0.53 -13.96 -7.45
N GLU A 131 -0.86 -12.70 -7.71
CA GLU A 131 -1.67 -12.32 -8.86
C GLU A 131 -0.75 -11.93 -10.02
N SER A 132 -1.01 -12.50 -11.19
CA SER A 132 -0.38 -12.01 -12.42
C SER A 132 -0.80 -10.54 -12.63
N GLY A 133 0.16 -9.62 -12.85
CA GLY A 133 -0.03 -8.16 -12.90
C GLY A 133 -1.10 -7.62 -13.87
N PHE A 134 -1.80 -8.49 -14.58
CA PHE A 134 -2.94 -8.15 -15.44
C PHE A 134 -4.19 -7.70 -14.66
N GLY A 135 -4.37 -8.14 -13.40
CA GLY A 135 -5.56 -7.81 -12.59
C GLY A 135 -5.60 -6.38 -12.08
N TYR A 136 -4.45 -5.75 -11.84
CA TYR A 136 -4.37 -4.41 -11.27
C TYR A 136 -4.64 -3.28 -12.27
N GLY A 137 -4.28 -3.48 -13.56
CA GLY A 137 -4.44 -2.46 -14.59
C GLY A 137 -5.91 -2.15 -14.91
N THR A 138 -6.77 -3.14 -14.91
CA THR A 138 -8.18 -2.98 -15.28
C THR A 138 -9.05 -2.37 -14.18
N ALA A 139 -8.81 -2.74 -12.92
CA ALA A 139 -9.58 -2.20 -11.78
C ALA A 139 -9.24 -0.72 -11.51
N GLY A 140 -7.97 -0.34 -11.59
CA GLY A 140 -7.53 1.04 -11.39
C GLY A 140 -8.05 1.99 -12.47
N VAL A 141 -8.00 1.59 -13.73
CA VAL A 141 -8.50 2.40 -14.87
C VAL A 141 -10.00 2.60 -14.77
N LEU A 142 -10.78 1.59 -14.35
CA LEU A 142 -12.22 1.70 -14.19
C LEU A 142 -12.61 2.63 -13.03
N ALA A 143 -11.89 2.59 -11.91
CA ALA A 143 -12.16 3.45 -10.76
C ALA A 143 -11.90 4.94 -11.07
N VAL A 144 -10.78 5.25 -11.73
CA VAL A 144 -10.44 6.62 -12.15
C VAL A 144 -11.43 7.14 -13.19
N SER A 145 -11.87 6.30 -14.13
CA SER A 145 -12.85 6.66 -15.16
C SER A 145 -14.23 6.93 -14.55
N ALA A 146 -14.67 6.11 -13.59
CA ALA A 146 -15.95 6.30 -12.91
C ALA A 146 -15.97 7.57 -12.05
N PHE A 147 -14.88 7.86 -11.34
CA PHE A 147 -14.74 9.05 -10.52
C PHE A 147 -14.68 10.33 -11.36
N GLY A 148 -13.92 10.31 -12.46
CA GLY A 148 -13.85 11.42 -13.41
C GLY A 148 -15.20 11.71 -14.07
N PHE A 149 -15.96 10.66 -14.43
CA PHE A 149 -17.29 10.79 -15.04
C PHE A 149 -18.33 11.36 -14.05
N THR A 150 -18.29 10.95 -12.77
CA THR A 150 -19.18 11.51 -11.74
C THR A 150 -18.89 12.97 -11.45
N LEU A 151 -17.62 13.38 -11.40
CA LEU A 151 -17.25 14.80 -11.24
C LEU A 151 -17.65 15.67 -12.43
N MET A 152 -17.53 15.15 -13.67
CA MET A 152 -18.00 15.87 -14.85
C MET A 152 -19.51 16.01 -14.90
N ARG A 153 -20.24 14.98 -14.45
CA ARG A 153 -21.72 15.00 -14.43
C ARG A 153 -22.26 15.95 -13.35
N SER A 154 -21.64 15.99 -12.17
CA SER A 154 -22.05 16.92 -11.11
C SER A 154 -21.83 18.38 -11.48
N ARG A 155 -20.79 18.72 -12.26
CA ARG A 155 -20.55 20.09 -12.75
C ARG A 155 -21.54 20.53 -13.83
N ARG A 156 -22.23 19.62 -14.52
CA ARG A 156 -23.24 19.94 -15.55
C ARG A 156 -24.65 20.09 -14.98
N LEU A 157 -24.88 19.75 -13.73
CA LEU A 157 -26.20 19.75 -13.10
C LEU A 157 -26.42 20.91 -12.10
N ASP A 158 -25.56 21.95 -12.11
CA ASP A 158 -25.76 23.16 -11.31
C ASP A 158 -26.19 24.30 -12.22
N PRO A 159 -27.52 24.48 -12.45
CA PRO A 159 -28.06 25.60 -13.28
C PRO A 159 -28.28 26.88 -12.46
N SER A 160 -27.78 26.96 -11.23
CA SER A 160 -28.13 28.06 -10.30
C SER A 160 -27.20 29.27 -10.32
N ASN A 161 -26.53 29.58 -11.45
CA ASN A 161 -25.74 30.79 -11.57
C ASN A 161 -26.29 31.73 -12.68
N GLU A 162 -27.62 31.87 -12.77
CA GLU A 162 -28.20 33.03 -13.44
C GLU A 162 -28.15 34.23 -12.48
N PHE A 163 -27.11 35.03 -12.67
CA PHE A 163 -26.98 36.33 -12.05
C PHE A 163 -28.08 37.22 -12.62
N SER A 164 -29.23 37.34 -11.90
CA SER A 164 -30.32 38.24 -12.25
C SER A 164 -29.87 39.66 -12.01
N TYR A 165 -29.41 40.34 -13.06
CA TYR A 165 -29.16 41.77 -13.06
C TYR A 165 -30.51 42.50 -13.18
N SER A 166 -31.00 43.11 -12.10
CA SER A 166 -32.16 43.99 -12.08
C SER A 166 -31.70 45.43 -12.20
N PRO A 167 -32.00 46.15 -13.31
CA PRO A 167 -31.73 47.58 -13.39
C PRO A 167 -32.80 48.36 -12.59
N LYS A 168 -32.40 49.04 -11.51
CA LYS A 168 -33.24 50.05 -10.86
C LYS A 168 -33.47 51.22 -11.80
N ALA A 169 -34.72 51.40 -12.18
CA ALA A 169 -35.17 52.60 -12.86
C ALA A 169 -35.01 53.87 -11.95
N ILE A 170 -34.27 54.85 -12.43
CA ILE A 170 -34.22 56.20 -11.86
C ILE A 170 -35.39 56.91 -12.48
N ALA A 171 -36.40 57.22 -11.68
CA ALA A 171 -37.45 58.19 -12.03
C ALA A 171 -37.21 59.47 -11.27
N ALA A 172 -37.37 60.59 -11.99
CA ALA A 172 -37.13 61.98 -11.67
C ALA A 172 -37.86 62.53 -10.43
#